data_d6284db3acc687b699699a8dfe7466ec
#
_entry.id   d6284db3acc687b699699a8dfe7466ec
#
_cell.length_a   1.000
_cell.length_b   1.000
_cell.length_c   1.000
_cell.angle_alpha   90.00
_cell.angle_beta   90.00
_cell.angle_gamma   90.00
#
_symmetry.space_group_name_H-M   'P 1'
#
loop_
_entity.id
_entity.type
_entity.pdbx_description
1 polymer ?
#
loop_
_entity_poly.entity_id
_entity_poly.type
_entity_poly.pdbx_seq_one_letter_code
_entity_poly.pdbx_strand_id
1 'polypeptide(L)'
;MYDVAKVRADFPILSRQVNGKPLIYLDNGASAQKPQVVIDAITQAYSMEYANVHRGLHYLSNLATDKYEAVRDKVARFLNAGSEHEIVFTTGATEGINLISYAWAAPRLQPGDEIVLSVMEHHANIVPWHFLRERLGVVLKWVEVDAKGDLDPQAVLDAITPRTKLIAITHMSNVLGTVVDVTAICRGAQARGVPVLVDGSQAAVHSVVGVQAIGCDFYAITGHKLYGPSGSGAIFIKSERMAEMRPFLGGGDMIREVTRDHITYNDPPMKFEAGTPGIV
;
A
#
# COMPACT_ATOMS: atom_id res chain seq x y z
N MET A 1 23.38 -4.89 -22.97
CA MET A 1 23.20 -6.19 -22.28
C MET A 1 23.11 -5.90 -20.80
N TYR A 2 22.19 -6.52 -20.07
CA TYR A 2 22.04 -6.35 -18.62
C TYR A 2 23.26 -6.96 -17.90
N ASP A 3 23.99 -6.13 -17.13
CA ASP A 3 25.19 -6.56 -16.42
C ASP A 3 24.83 -7.08 -15.03
N VAL A 4 24.65 -8.39 -14.94
CA VAL A 4 24.27 -9.07 -13.67
C VAL A 4 25.35 -8.88 -12.61
N ALA A 5 26.63 -8.89 -12.96
CA ALA A 5 27.73 -8.76 -11.99
C ALA A 5 27.71 -7.36 -11.35
N LYS A 6 27.52 -6.32 -12.15
CA LYS A 6 27.40 -4.95 -11.68
C LYS A 6 26.21 -4.78 -10.72
N VAL A 7 25.02 -5.28 -11.11
CA VAL A 7 23.83 -5.19 -10.26
C VAL A 7 24.00 -5.98 -8.96
N ARG A 8 24.60 -7.18 -9.02
CA ARG A 8 24.87 -7.97 -7.80
C ARG A 8 25.81 -7.26 -6.83
N ALA A 9 26.77 -6.49 -7.33
CA ALA A 9 27.71 -5.73 -6.50
C ALA A 9 27.04 -4.65 -5.66
N ASP A 10 25.87 -4.16 -6.07
CA ASP A 10 25.08 -3.19 -5.30
C ASP A 10 24.45 -3.80 -4.05
N PHE A 11 24.38 -5.14 -3.94
CA PHE A 11 23.77 -5.86 -2.83
C PHE A 11 24.82 -6.58 -1.98
N PRO A 12 25.31 -6.01 -0.89
CA PRO A 12 26.45 -6.54 -0.12
C PRO A 12 26.20 -7.95 0.43
N ILE A 13 24.96 -8.28 0.77
CA ILE A 13 24.61 -9.61 1.29
C ILE A 13 24.89 -10.73 0.27
N LEU A 14 24.87 -10.44 -1.03
CA LEU A 14 25.11 -11.43 -2.08
C LEU A 14 26.57 -11.85 -2.19
N SER A 15 27.49 -11.17 -1.49
CA SER A 15 28.89 -11.59 -1.34
C SER A 15 29.07 -12.68 -0.29
N ARG A 16 28.05 -12.93 0.53
CA ARG A 16 28.09 -13.90 1.63
C ARG A 16 28.21 -15.33 1.11
N GLN A 17 28.94 -16.16 1.85
CA GLN A 17 28.95 -17.61 1.65
C GLN A 17 28.05 -18.31 2.67
N VAL A 18 27.40 -19.37 2.23
CA VAL A 18 26.58 -20.27 3.05
C VAL A 18 27.04 -21.70 2.78
N ASN A 19 27.46 -22.41 3.83
CA ASN A 19 28.02 -23.77 3.72
C ASN A 19 29.17 -23.89 2.69
N GLY A 20 30.04 -22.87 2.65
CA GLY A 20 31.21 -22.82 1.74
C GLY A 20 30.88 -22.56 0.26
N LYS A 21 29.62 -22.15 -0.05
CA LYS A 21 29.16 -21.82 -1.40
C LYS A 21 28.63 -20.39 -1.45
N PRO A 22 28.70 -19.70 -2.61
CA PRO A 22 28.07 -18.39 -2.77
C PRO A 22 26.57 -18.44 -2.42
N LEU A 23 26.07 -17.39 -1.74
CA LEU A 23 24.66 -17.26 -1.43
C LEU A 23 23.82 -17.23 -2.71
N ILE A 24 22.81 -18.09 -2.77
CA ILE A 24 21.71 -18.05 -3.73
C ILE A 24 20.45 -17.66 -2.93
N TYR A 25 19.87 -16.50 -3.27
CA TYR A 25 18.65 -16.00 -2.63
C TYR A 25 17.53 -15.86 -3.67
N LEU A 26 16.49 -16.66 -3.54
CA LEU A 26 15.37 -16.74 -4.49
C LEU A 26 14.02 -16.35 -3.85
N ASP A 27 14.05 -15.73 -2.66
CA ASP A 27 12.84 -15.38 -1.88
C ASP A 27 12.53 -13.88 -1.88
N ASN A 28 12.91 -13.16 -2.96
CA ASN A 28 12.63 -11.72 -3.08
C ASN A 28 11.13 -11.41 -3.14
N GLY A 29 10.30 -12.35 -3.58
CA GLY A 29 8.84 -12.22 -3.55
C GLY A 29 8.27 -12.09 -2.13
N ALA A 30 8.93 -12.67 -1.14
CA ALA A 30 8.59 -12.49 0.28
C ALA A 30 9.19 -11.20 0.83
N SER A 31 10.49 -10.94 0.62
CA SER A 31 11.17 -9.70 1.01
C SER A 31 12.46 -9.52 0.20
N ALA A 32 12.61 -8.39 -0.48
CA ALA A 32 13.79 -8.11 -1.29
C ALA A 32 15.02 -7.79 -0.42
N GLN A 33 16.20 -8.18 -0.90
CA GLN A 33 17.45 -7.77 -0.29
C GLN A 33 17.71 -6.27 -0.49
N LYS A 34 18.52 -5.66 0.37
CA LYS A 34 18.73 -4.21 0.38
C LYS A 34 20.02 -3.85 -0.36
N PRO A 35 19.97 -2.91 -1.32
CA PRO A 35 21.17 -2.39 -1.95
C PRO A 35 21.94 -1.50 -0.96
N GLN A 36 23.25 -1.36 -1.19
CA GLN A 36 24.14 -0.58 -0.33
C GLN A 36 23.64 0.85 -0.13
N VAL A 37 23.11 1.48 -1.17
CA VAL A 37 22.59 2.86 -1.12
C VAL A 37 21.46 3.02 -0.08
N VAL A 38 20.62 2.01 0.11
CA VAL A 38 19.56 2.03 1.12
C VAL A 38 20.15 1.85 2.53
N ILE A 39 21.12 0.95 2.68
CA ILE A 39 21.83 0.73 3.96
C ILE A 39 22.56 2.00 4.38
N ASP A 40 23.24 2.66 3.45
CA ASP A 40 23.97 3.91 3.70
C ASP A 40 23.02 5.04 4.07
N ALA A 41 21.87 5.17 3.38
CA ALA A 41 20.87 6.18 3.68
C ALA A 41 20.30 6.03 5.09
N ILE A 42 20.00 4.79 5.52
CA ILE A 42 19.55 4.50 6.89
C ILE A 42 20.63 4.84 7.91
N THR A 43 21.89 4.45 7.64
CA THR A 43 23.02 4.75 8.51
C THR A 43 23.23 6.26 8.63
N GLN A 44 23.21 6.99 7.53
CA GLN A 44 23.33 8.44 7.47
C GLN A 44 22.22 9.12 8.28
N ALA A 45 20.98 8.68 8.09
CA ALA A 45 19.84 9.25 8.79
C ALA A 45 19.97 9.10 10.31
N TYR A 46 20.28 7.91 10.82
CA TYR A 46 20.46 7.70 12.27
C TYR A 46 21.68 8.37 12.85
N SER A 47 22.80 8.39 12.13
CA SER A 47 24.06 8.91 12.68
C SER A 47 24.18 10.41 12.63
N MET A 48 23.54 11.12 11.68
CA MET A 48 23.81 12.52 11.39
C MET A 48 22.57 13.41 11.29
N GLU A 49 21.36 12.85 11.09
CA GLU A 49 20.20 13.66 10.68
C GLU A 49 18.94 13.38 11.49
N TYR A 50 18.98 12.45 12.43
CA TYR A 50 17.79 11.97 13.13
C TYR A 50 17.20 13.03 14.06
N ALA A 51 15.93 13.37 13.81
CA ALA A 51 15.10 14.16 14.71
C ALA A 51 13.62 13.88 14.41
N ASN A 52 12.72 14.24 15.34
CA ASN A 52 11.29 14.16 15.07
C ASN A 52 10.90 15.12 13.94
N VAL A 53 10.00 14.66 13.07
CA VAL A 53 9.47 15.43 11.95
C VAL A 53 8.28 16.31 12.36
N HIS A 54 7.99 17.37 11.61
CA HIS A 54 6.84 18.29 11.68
C HIS A 54 6.74 19.18 12.92
N ARG A 55 7.29 18.81 14.08
CA ARG A 55 7.04 19.50 15.36
C ARG A 55 8.23 20.26 15.93
N GLY A 56 9.43 20.02 15.44
CA GLY A 56 10.62 20.67 15.96
C GLY A 56 10.89 22.03 15.31
N LEU A 57 11.37 22.98 16.11
CA LEU A 57 11.76 24.32 15.62
C LEU A 57 13.28 24.46 15.47
N HIS A 58 13.99 23.36 15.26
CA HIS A 58 15.45 23.34 15.14
C HIS A 58 15.90 22.68 13.83
N TYR A 59 17.16 22.92 13.47
CA TYR A 59 17.74 22.50 12.19
C TYR A 59 17.50 21.04 11.83
N LEU A 60 17.77 20.10 12.74
CA LEU A 60 17.62 18.66 12.45
C LEU A 60 16.16 18.27 12.19
N SER A 61 15.21 18.89 12.91
CA SER A 61 13.79 18.61 12.68
C SER A 61 13.33 19.12 11.32
N ASN A 62 13.76 20.31 10.92
CA ASN A 62 13.44 20.84 9.59
C ASN A 62 14.04 19.96 8.49
N LEU A 63 15.32 19.58 8.62
CA LEU A 63 15.99 18.68 7.67
C LEU A 63 15.28 17.32 7.55
N ALA A 64 14.91 16.72 8.69
CA ALA A 64 14.19 15.44 8.69
C ALA A 64 12.80 15.58 8.06
N THR A 65 12.09 16.66 8.35
CA THR A 65 10.77 16.97 7.74
C THR A 65 10.86 17.13 6.24
N ASP A 66 11.82 17.94 5.74
CA ASP A 66 12.01 18.16 4.32
C ASP A 66 12.29 16.84 3.59
N LYS A 67 13.14 15.99 4.17
CA LYS A 67 13.45 14.67 3.60
C LYS A 67 12.26 13.73 3.61
N TYR A 68 11.51 13.70 4.70
CA TYR A 68 10.32 12.87 4.87
C TYR A 68 9.25 13.23 3.82
N GLU A 69 8.92 14.51 3.69
CA GLU A 69 7.92 14.97 2.72
C GLU A 69 8.41 14.82 1.26
N ALA A 70 9.70 14.97 1.00
CA ALA A 70 10.25 14.68 -0.32
C ALA A 70 10.09 13.21 -0.74
N VAL A 71 9.96 12.26 0.22
CA VAL A 71 9.64 10.87 -0.10
C VAL A 71 8.19 10.74 -0.55
N ARG A 72 7.25 11.48 0.03
CA ARG A 72 5.85 11.48 -0.37
C ARG A 72 5.69 11.87 -1.85
N ASP A 73 6.35 12.94 -2.27
CA ASP A 73 6.39 13.37 -3.66
C ASP A 73 7.04 12.31 -4.59
N LYS A 74 8.13 11.66 -4.14
CA LYS A 74 8.74 10.56 -4.91
C LYS A 74 7.80 9.36 -5.07
N VAL A 75 7.06 8.99 -4.03
CA VAL A 75 6.08 7.90 -4.10
C VAL A 75 4.92 8.29 -5.02
N ALA A 76 4.44 9.53 -4.95
CA ALA A 76 3.40 10.02 -5.85
C ALA A 76 3.84 9.92 -7.32
N ARG A 77 5.05 10.37 -7.63
CA ARG A 77 5.61 10.23 -8.99
C ARG A 77 5.82 8.76 -9.39
N PHE A 78 6.30 7.92 -8.48
CA PHE A 78 6.51 6.49 -8.73
C PHE A 78 5.21 5.76 -9.10
N LEU A 79 4.10 6.12 -8.44
CA LEU A 79 2.78 5.57 -8.72
C LEU A 79 2.01 6.36 -9.79
N ASN A 80 2.57 7.46 -10.30
CA ASN A 80 1.87 8.40 -11.18
C ASN A 80 0.53 8.84 -10.58
N ALA A 81 0.53 9.23 -9.30
CA ALA A 81 -0.61 9.85 -8.62
C ALA A 81 -0.83 11.28 -9.10
N GLY A 82 -2.04 11.81 -8.93
CA GLY A 82 -2.40 13.18 -9.32
C GLY A 82 -1.78 14.23 -8.39
N SER A 83 -1.52 13.87 -7.13
CA SER A 83 -0.95 14.72 -6.10
C SER A 83 -0.24 13.87 -5.06
N GLU A 84 0.78 14.45 -4.41
CA GLU A 84 1.42 13.88 -3.22
C GLU A 84 0.44 13.74 -2.04
N HIS A 85 -0.59 14.57 -1.99
CA HIS A 85 -1.64 14.49 -0.97
C HIS A 85 -2.53 13.23 -1.09
N GLU A 86 -2.44 12.50 -2.20
CA GLU A 86 -3.09 11.20 -2.38
C GLU A 86 -2.28 10.03 -1.82
N ILE A 87 -1.10 10.28 -1.26
CA ILE A 87 -0.22 9.26 -0.68
C ILE A 87 -0.30 9.33 0.85
N VAL A 88 -0.68 8.22 1.46
CA VAL A 88 -0.66 8.01 2.91
C VAL A 88 0.44 7.02 3.24
N PHE A 89 1.37 7.39 4.12
CA PHE A 89 2.39 6.48 4.61
C PHE A 89 1.81 5.48 5.60
N THR A 90 2.31 4.26 5.52
CA THR A 90 1.90 3.14 6.37
C THR A 90 3.12 2.28 6.72
N THR A 91 2.97 1.36 7.66
CA THR A 91 4.00 0.38 7.98
C THR A 91 4.11 -0.75 6.94
N GLY A 92 3.25 -0.73 5.92
CA GLY A 92 3.20 -1.70 4.81
C GLY A 92 1.80 -1.83 4.25
N ALA A 93 1.66 -2.63 3.19
CA ALA A 93 0.37 -2.85 2.52
C ALA A 93 -0.71 -3.39 3.47
N THR A 94 -0.34 -4.21 4.46
CA THR A 94 -1.29 -4.73 5.45
C THR A 94 -1.98 -3.59 6.21
N GLU A 95 -1.23 -2.61 6.70
CA GLU A 95 -1.83 -1.44 7.36
C GLU A 95 -2.65 -0.60 6.38
N GLY A 96 -2.14 -0.37 5.17
CA GLY A 96 -2.87 0.38 4.14
C GLY A 96 -4.23 -0.23 3.81
N ILE A 97 -4.30 -1.55 3.64
CA ILE A 97 -5.55 -2.25 3.37
C ILE A 97 -6.49 -2.21 4.59
N ASN A 98 -5.95 -2.35 5.81
CA ASN A 98 -6.75 -2.19 7.04
C ASN A 98 -7.28 -0.75 7.20
N LEU A 99 -6.48 0.27 6.85
CA LEU A 99 -6.94 1.65 6.82
C LEU A 99 -8.20 1.78 5.94
N ILE A 100 -8.19 1.22 4.73
CA ILE A 100 -9.36 1.26 3.85
C ILE A 100 -10.53 0.48 4.46
N SER A 101 -10.27 -0.69 5.02
CA SER A 101 -11.29 -1.51 5.63
C SER A 101 -12.01 -0.77 6.77
N TYR A 102 -11.27 -0.13 7.68
CA TYR A 102 -11.85 0.51 8.85
C TYR A 102 -12.35 1.94 8.60
N ALA A 103 -11.54 2.75 7.90
CA ALA A 103 -11.82 4.18 7.78
C ALA A 103 -12.77 4.51 6.63
N TRP A 104 -12.73 3.70 5.55
CA TRP A 104 -13.57 3.90 4.38
C TRP A 104 -14.72 2.90 4.29
N ALA A 105 -14.44 1.58 4.31
CA ALA A 105 -15.45 0.56 4.05
C ALA A 105 -16.42 0.38 5.22
N ALA A 106 -15.95 0.13 6.43
CA ALA A 106 -16.79 -0.18 7.58
C ALA A 106 -17.91 0.84 7.86
N PRO A 107 -17.71 2.17 7.74
CA PRO A 107 -18.77 3.14 7.96
C PRO A 107 -19.88 3.15 6.90
N ARG A 108 -19.66 2.48 5.76
CA ARG A 108 -20.57 2.49 4.59
C ARG A 108 -21.28 1.17 4.37
N LEU A 109 -20.74 0.11 4.94
CA LEU A 109 -21.25 -1.23 4.73
C LEU A 109 -22.40 -1.57 5.68
N GLN A 110 -23.37 -2.31 5.17
CA GLN A 110 -24.52 -2.83 5.90
C GLN A 110 -24.59 -4.35 5.72
N PRO A 111 -25.36 -5.06 6.59
CA PRO A 111 -25.58 -6.50 6.43
C PRO A 111 -26.09 -6.85 5.03
N GLY A 112 -25.44 -7.81 4.40
CA GLY A 112 -25.75 -8.27 3.05
C GLY A 112 -25.11 -7.45 1.91
N ASP A 113 -24.40 -6.34 2.21
CA ASP A 113 -23.52 -5.72 1.22
C ASP A 113 -22.38 -6.66 0.84
N GLU A 114 -21.86 -6.52 -0.38
CA GLU A 114 -20.92 -7.47 -0.95
C GLU A 114 -19.55 -6.83 -1.19
N ILE A 115 -18.48 -7.61 -0.92
CA ILE A 115 -17.11 -7.32 -1.30
C ILE A 115 -16.64 -8.45 -2.22
N VAL A 116 -16.15 -8.10 -3.41
CA VAL A 116 -15.64 -9.07 -4.40
C VAL A 116 -14.14 -9.22 -4.23
N LEU A 117 -13.68 -10.46 -4.13
CA LEU A 117 -12.28 -10.88 -3.96
C LEU A 117 -11.95 -11.99 -4.95
N SER A 118 -10.66 -12.19 -5.28
CA SER A 118 -10.22 -13.42 -5.93
C SER A 118 -9.69 -14.44 -4.92
N VAL A 119 -9.64 -15.73 -5.32
CA VAL A 119 -9.06 -16.79 -4.49
C VAL A 119 -7.54 -16.70 -4.37
N MET A 120 -6.86 -15.90 -5.20
CA MET A 120 -5.41 -15.74 -5.19
C MET A 120 -4.90 -14.52 -4.42
N GLU A 121 -5.78 -13.86 -3.63
CA GLU A 121 -5.38 -12.71 -2.82
C GLU A 121 -4.38 -13.10 -1.73
N HIS A 122 -3.47 -12.19 -1.41
CA HIS A 122 -2.64 -12.30 -0.21
C HIS A 122 -3.51 -12.14 1.06
N HIS A 123 -3.16 -12.79 2.15
CA HIS A 123 -3.89 -12.72 3.41
C HIS A 123 -4.16 -11.27 3.89
N ALA A 124 -3.26 -10.34 3.61
CA ALA A 124 -3.47 -8.92 3.92
C ALA A 124 -4.70 -8.32 3.21
N ASN A 125 -5.05 -8.86 2.02
CA ASN A 125 -6.23 -8.47 1.25
C ASN A 125 -7.39 -9.47 1.37
N ILE A 126 -7.38 -10.31 2.40
CA ILE A 126 -8.46 -11.26 2.75
C ILE A 126 -8.97 -10.99 4.15
N VAL A 127 -8.08 -11.03 5.14
CA VAL A 127 -8.43 -11.07 6.56
C VAL A 127 -9.22 -9.83 7.01
N PRO A 128 -8.88 -8.59 6.61
CA PRO A 128 -9.66 -7.41 7.02
C PRO A 128 -11.13 -7.48 6.59
N TRP A 129 -11.40 -8.09 5.44
CA TRP A 129 -12.77 -8.27 4.92
C TRP A 129 -13.53 -9.34 5.69
N HIS A 130 -12.87 -10.40 6.16
CA HIS A 130 -13.48 -11.36 7.08
C HIS A 130 -13.88 -10.70 8.40
N PHE A 131 -13.09 -9.76 8.94
CA PHE A 131 -13.48 -9.00 10.13
C PHE A 131 -14.76 -8.18 9.88
N LEU A 132 -14.91 -7.59 8.70
CA LEU A 132 -16.14 -6.89 8.34
C LEU A 132 -17.32 -7.86 8.15
N ARG A 133 -17.08 -9.03 7.56
CA ARG A 133 -18.08 -10.10 7.47
C ARG A 133 -18.61 -10.48 8.85
N GLU A 134 -17.73 -10.72 9.79
CA GLU A 134 -18.11 -11.14 11.16
C GLU A 134 -18.84 -10.04 11.93
N ARG A 135 -18.38 -8.78 11.78
CA ARG A 135 -18.89 -7.65 12.57
C ARG A 135 -20.14 -7.00 11.97
N LEU A 136 -20.22 -6.94 10.65
CA LEU A 136 -21.24 -6.19 9.93
C LEU A 136 -22.17 -7.07 9.10
N GLY A 137 -21.91 -8.37 8.97
CA GLY A 137 -22.73 -9.28 8.16
C GLY A 137 -22.59 -9.05 6.66
N VAL A 138 -21.47 -8.50 6.18
CA VAL A 138 -21.20 -8.37 4.75
C VAL A 138 -20.90 -9.73 4.13
N VAL A 139 -21.10 -9.86 2.83
CA VAL A 139 -20.88 -11.08 2.05
C VAL A 139 -19.58 -10.95 1.26
N LEU A 140 -18.69 -11.95 1.39
CA LEU A 140 -17.48 -12.04 0.56
C LEU A 140 -17.81 -12.90 -0.66
N LYS A 141 -17.67 -12.31 -1.85
CA LYS A 141 -17.85 -12.99 -3.13
C LYS A 141 -16.50 -13.33 -3.71
N TRP A 142 -16.28 -14.61 -3.92
CA TRP A 142 -15.02 -15.13 -4.42
C TRP A 142 -15.10 -15.37 -5.91
N VAL A 143 -14.06 -14.94 -6.63
CA VAL A 143 -13.88 -15.21 -8.05
C VAL A 143 -12.72 -16.20 -8.18
N GLU A 144 -13.00 -17.31 -8.84
CA GLU A 144 -12.03 -18.38 -9.12
C GLU A 144 -11.05 -17.97 -10.23
N VAL A 145 -9.88 -18.60 -10.22
CA VAL A 145 -8.93 -18.56 -11.32
C VAL A 145 -9.15 -19.79 -12.23
N ASP A 146 -8.72 -19.71 -13.45
CA ASP A 146 -8.76 -20.86 -14.35
C ASP A 146 -7.69 -21.92 -14.04
N ALA A 147 -7.67 -23.02 -14.79
CA ALA A 147 -6.71 -24.11 -14.60
C ALA A 147 -5.24 -23.70 -14.83
N LYS A 148 -4.99 -22.54 -15.44
CA LYS A 148 -3.65 -21.96 -15.63
C LYS A 148 -3.27 -20.99 -14.50
N GLY A 149 -4.20 -20.65 -13.63
CA GLY A 149 -4.03 -19.65 -12.58
C GLY A 149 -4.28 -18.22 -13.08
N ASP A 150 -4.94 -18.04 -14.20
CA ASP A 150 -5.31 -16.73 -14.72
C ASP A 150 -6.67 -16.28 -14.16
N LEU A 151 -6.79 -15.00 -13.84
CA LEU A 151 -8.03 -14.37 -13.41
C LEU A 151 -8.66 -13.62 -14.58
N ASP A 152 -9.84 -14.07 -15.02
CA ASP A 152 -10.60 -13.37 -16.05
C ASP A 152 -11.20 -12.07 -15.48
N PRO A 153 -10.83 -10.88 -16.01
CA PRO A 153 -11.44 -9.63 -15.62
C PRO A 153 -12.97 -9.62 -15.75
N GLN A 154 -13.50 -10.30 -16.76
CA GLN A 154 -14.94 -10.38 -16.97
C GLN A 154 -15.63 -11.15 -15.84
N ALA A 155 -15.03 -12.24 -15.36
CA ALA A 155 -15.58 -12.99 -14.21
C ALA A 155 -15.67 -12.11 -12.93
N VAL A 156 -14.69 -11.21 -12.72
CA VAL A 156 -14.75 -10.23 -11.63
C VAL A 156 -15.92 -9.25 -11.83
N LEU A 157 -16.11 -8.77 -13.04
CA LEU A 157 -17.20 -7.84 -13.37
C LEU A 157 -18.57 -8.49 -13.31
N ASP A 158 -18.70 -9.76 -13.68
CA ASP A 158 -19.94 -10.53 -13.59
C ASP A 158 -20.35 -10.85 -12.14
N ALA A 159 -19.39 -10.84 -11.22
CA ALA A 159 -19.66 -10.98 -9.80
C ALA A 159 -20.32 -9.72 -9.18
N ILE A 160 -20.30 -8.57 -9.87
CA ILE A 160 -20.89 -7.32 -9.37
C ILE A 160 -22.42 -7.42 -9.37
N THR A 161 -23.03 -7.07 -8.24
CA THR A 161 -24.49 -6.91 -8.08
C THR A 161 -24.80 -5.51 -7.55
N PRO A 162 -26.06 -5.11 -7.46
CA PRO A 162 -26.45 -3.82 -6.83
C PRO A 162 -26.00 -3.68 -5.35
N ARG A 163 -25.65 -4.80 -4.70
CA ARG A 163 -25.14 -4.82 -3.33
C ARG A 163 -23.63 -4.78 -3.24
N THR A 164 -22.91 -4.90 -4.34
CA THR A 164 -21.43 -4.83 -4.34
C THR A 164 -20.99 -3.41 -4.03
N LYS A 165 -20.16 -3.25 -2.98
CA LYS A 165 -19.67 -1.96 -2.49
C LYS A 165 -18.18 -1.77 -2.67
N LEU A 166 -17.43 -2.85 -2.94
CA LEU A 166 -15.99 -2.82 -3.11
C LEU A 166 -15.54 -4.05 -3.91
N ILE A 167 -14.56 -3.85 -4.77
CA ILE A 167 -13.70 -4.92 -5.30
C ILE A 167 -12.32 -4.74 -4.67
N ALA A 168 -11.76 -5.80 -4.07
CA ALA A 168 -10.42 -5.79 -3.51
C ALA A 168 -9.60 -6.89 -4.19
N ILE A 169 -8.63 -6.50 -5.04
CA ILE A 169 -7.99 -7.42 -5.98
C ILE A 169 -6.48 -7.21 -6.02
N THR A 170 -5.71 -8.29 -6.17
CA THR A 170 -4.27 -8.21 -6.39
C THR A 170 -3.94 -7.80 -7.82
N HIS A 171 -2.89 -6.99 -8.01
CA HIS A 171 -2.37 -6.66 -9.34
C HIS A 171 -1.44 -7.76 -9.89
N MET A 172 -0.68 -8.40 -9.00
CA MET A 172 0.17 -9.55 -9.32
C MET A 172 0.17 -10.52 -8.14
N SER A 173 -0.12 -11.78 -8.41
CA SER A 173 -0.11 -12.83 -7.39
C SER A 173 1.29 -13.07 -6.85
N ASN A 174 1.45 -13.10 -5.53
CA ASN A 174 2.70 -13.45 -4.86
C ASN A 174 3.01 -14.95 -4.94
N VAL A 175 2.05 -15.79 -5.28
CA VAL A 175 2.19 -17.25 -5.36
C VAL A 175 2.35 -17.69 -6.82
N LEU A 176 1.45 -17.24 -7.69
CA LEU A 176 1.38 -17.69 -9.09
C LEU A 176 2.24 -16.83 -10.03
N GLY A 177 2.49 -15.56 -9.65
CA GLY A 177 3.13 -14.59 -10.54
C GLY A 177 2.18 -14.05 -11.63
N THR A 178 0.94 -14.51 -11.65
CA THR A 178 -0.09 -14.04 -12.58
C THR A 178 -0.30 -12.55 -12.44
N VAL A 179 -0.25 -11.83 -13.55
CA VAL A 179 -0.55 -10.39 -13.65
C VAL A 179 -2.00 -10.22 -14.05
N VAL A 180 -2.76 -9.51 -13.23
CA VAL A 180 -4.18 -9.24 -13.45
C VAL A 180 -4.37 -7.96 -14.25
N ASP A 181 -5.25 -7.97 -15.24
CA ASP A 181 -5.68 -6.75 -15.94
C ASP A 181 -6.62 -5.91 -15.03
N VAL A 182 -6.00 -5.30 -14.02
CA VAL A 182 -6.72 -4.43 -13.08
C VAL A 182 -7.29 -3.18 -13.77
N THR A 183 -6.73 -2.79 -14.92
CA THR A 183 -7.25 -1.64 -15.70
C THR A 183 -8.63 -1.97 -16.29
N ALA A 184 -8.80 -3.15 -16.87
CA ALA A 184 -10.10 -3.61 -17.37
C ALA A 184 -11.12 -3.73 -16.22
N ILE A 185 -10.70 -4.28 -15.06
CA ILE A 185 -11.55 -4.39 -13.87
C ILE A 185 -11.97 -3.00 -13.38
N CYS A 186 -11.03 -2.07 -13.18
CA CYS A 186 -11.32 -0.73 -12.69
C CYS A 186 -12.28 0.02 -13.61
N ARG A 187 -12.05 -0.04 -14.93
CA ARG A 187 -12.93 0.59 -15.92
C ARG A 187 -14.35 0.03 -15.86
N GLY A 188 -14.49 -1.29 -15.81
CA GLY A 188 -15.80 -1.96 -15.75
C GLY A 188 -16.52 -1.75 -14.42
N ALA A 189 -15.79 -1.68 -13.30
CA ALA A 189 -16.31 -1.38 -11.98
C ALA A 189 -16.78 0.08 -11.87
N GLN A 190 -15.97 1.02 -12.38
CA GLN A 190 -16.32 2.45 -12.41
C GLN A 190 -17.61 2.72 -13.17
N ALA A 191 -17.81 2.04 -14.33
CA ALA A 191 -19.05 2.14 -15.09
C ALA A 191 -20.29 1.66 -14.31
N ARG A 192 -20.08 0.89 -13.22
CA ARG A 192 -21.12 0.37 -12.32
C ARG A 192 -21.12 1.09 -10.95
N GLY A 193 -20.30 2.12 -10.78
CA GLY A 193 -20.18 2.88 -9.54
C GLY A 193 -19.54 2.11 -8.37
N VAL A 194 -18.77 1.05 -8.66
CA VAL A 194 -18.11 0.22 -7.64
C VAL A 194 -16.64 0.60 -7.53
N PRO A 195 -16.17 1.06 -6.36
CA PRO A 195 -14.77 1.36 -6.10
C PRO A 195 -13.88 0.11 -6.10
N VAL A 196 -12.60 0.31 -6.46
CA VAL A 196 -11.62 -0.78 -6.53
C VAL A 196 -10.40 -0.46 -5.68
N LEU A 197 -10.06 -1.38 -4.77
CA LEU A 197 -8.78 -1.45 -4.08
C LEU A 197 -7.89 -2.46 -4.80
N VAL A 198 -6.67 -2.05 -5.10
CA VAL A 198 -5.66 -2.87 -5.74
C VAL A 198 -4.49 -3.11 -4.77
N ASP A 199 -4.18 -4.38 -4.48
CA ASP A 199 -2.92 -4.74 -3.82
C ASP A 199 -1.81 -4.78 -4.86
N GLY A 200 -0.98 -3.74 -4.85
CA GLY A 200 0.16 -3.56 -5.74
C GLY A 200 1.50 -4.07 -5.21
N SER A 201 1.51 -4.79 -4.08
CA SER A 201 2.74 -5.17 -3.37
C SER A 201 3.77 -5.93 -4.22
N GLN A 202 3.32 -6.74 -5.17
CA GLN A 202 4.20 -7.41 -6.11
C GLN A 202 4.37 -6.61 -7.41
N ALA A 203 3.29 -6.13 -7.98
CA ALA A 203 3.33 -5.47 -9.29
C ALA A 203 4.18 -4.21 -9.30
N ALA A 204 4.18 -3.42 -8.22
CA ALA A 204 4.98 -2.21 -8.10
C ALA A 204 6.51 -2.48 -8.15
N VAL A 205 6.94 -3.73 -7.90
CA VAL A 205 8.35 -4.13 -8.00
C VAL A 205 8.73 -4.48 -9.45
N HIS A 206 7.78 -5.05 -10.21
CA HIS A 206 8.06 -5.71 -11.48
C HIS A 206 7.56 -4.93 -12.70
N SER A 207 6.70 -3.94 -12.48
CA SER A 207 6.04 -3.19 -13.55
C SER A 207 6.02 -1.68 -13.27
N VAL A 208 5.94 -0.89 -14.32
CA VAL A 208 5.63 0.53 -14.19
C VAL A 208 4.14 0.66 -13.82
N VAL A 209 3.87 1.29 -12.68
CA VAL A 209 2.51 1.50 -12.20
C VAL A 209 2.06 2.93 -12.49
N GLY A 210 0.86 3.07 -13.03
CA GLY A 210 0.21 4.36 -13.22
C GLY A 210 -1.21 4.32 -12.66
N VAL A 211 -1.40 4.72 -11.39
CA VAL A 211 -2.71 4.63 -10.72
C VAL A 211 -3.80 5.43 -11.42
N GLN A 212 -3.44 6.57 -12.05
CA GLN A 212 -4.37 7.34 -12.87
C GLN A 212 -4.83 6.56 -14.12
N ALA A 213 -3.89 5.88 -14.80
CA ALA A 213 -4.19 5.07 -15.99
C ALA A 213 -4.98 3.81 -15.64
N ILE A 214 -4.66 3.17 -14.50
CA ILE A 214 -5.40 2.04 -13.96
C ILE A 214 -6.83 2.45 -13.59
N GLY A 215 -6.99 3.65 -13.01
CA GLY A 215 -8.28 4.18 -12.58
C GLY A 215 -8.78 3.62 -11.25
N CYS A 216 -7.92 2.97 -10.45
CA CYS A 216 -8.28 2.44 -9.13
C CYS A 216 -8.55 3.55 -8.12
N ASP A 217 -9.33 3.23 -7.09
CA ASP A 217 -9.63 4.18 -6.00
C ASP A 217 -8.56 4.12 -4.89
N PHE A 218 -7.95 2.93 -4.71
CA PHE A 218 -6.93 2.66 -3.71
C PHE A 218 -5.85 1.76 -4.30
N TYR A 219 -4.57 2.01 -3.97
CA TYR A 219 -3.45 1.18 -4.42
C TYR A 219 -2.40 1.04 -3.31
N ALA A 220 -2.24 -0.17 -2.77
CA ALA A 220 -1.33 -0.43 -1.66
C ALA A 220 0.04 -0.93 -2.13
N ILE A 221 1.13 -0.42 -1.53
CA ILE A 221 2.50 -0.87 -1.74
C ILE A 221 3.22 -1.10 -0.42
N THR A 222 4.28 -1.91 -0.45
CA THR A 222 5.11 -2.20 0.73
C THR A 222 6.59 -2.02 0.44
N GLY A 223 7.30 -1.30 1.31
CA GLY A 223 8.70 -0.92 1.09
C GLY A 223 9.66 -2.11 1.10
N HIS A 224 9.43 -3.12 1.96
CA HIS A 224 10.37 -4.25 2.06
C HIS A 224 10.46 -5.11 0.79
N LYS A 225 9.49 -5.04 -0.12
CA LYS A 225 9.56 -5.67 -1.44
C LYS A 225 10.17 -4.76 -2.50
N LEU A 226 10.05 -3.43 -2.30
CA LEU A 226 10.64 -2.36 -3.13
C LEU A 226 12.06 -1.99 -2.69
N TYR A 227 12.84 -2.97 -2.18
CA TYR A 227 14.22 -2.81 -1.72
C TYR A 227 14.40 -1.90 -0.49
N GLY A 228 13.33 -1.36 0.06
CA GLY A 228 13.30 -0.52 1.27
C GLY A 228 13.27 -1.34 2.57
N PRO A 229 13.31 -0.70 3.75
CA PRO A 229 13.24 -1.37 5.04
C PRO A 229 11.88 -2.02 5.30
N SER A 230 11.85 -2.97 6.25
CA SER A 230 10.59 -3.46 6.83
C SER A 230 9.94 -2.37 7.66
N GLY A 231 8.62 -2.38 7.80
CA GLY A 231 7.89 -1.37 8.54
C GLY A 231 7.71 -0.05 7.78
N SER A 232 7.86 -0.09 6.45
CA SER A 232 7.56 1.02 5.56
C SER A 232 6.64 0.59 4.42
N GLY A 233 5.75 1.46 4.02
CA GLY A 233 4.83 1.27 2.91
C GLY A 233 4.03 2.53 2.65
N ALA A 234 3.17 2.48 1.66
CA ALA A 234 2.25 3.57 1.36
C ALA A 234 0.98 3.02 0.71
N ILE A 235 -0.06 3.82 0.80
CA ILE A 235 -1.27 3.59 0.04
C ILE A 235 -1.64 4.87 -0.71
N PHE A 236 -1.87 4.73 -2.01
CA PHE A 236 -2.55 5.74 -2.81
C PHE A 236 -4.04 5.68 -2.54
N ILE A 237 -4.65 6.84 -2.33
CA ILE A 237 -6.09 6.99 -2.13
C ILE A 237 -6.55 8.19 -2.97
N LYS A 238 -7.51 8.02 -3.86
CA LYS A 238 -8.08 9.15 -4.60
C LYS A 238 -8.61 10.21 -3.64
N SER A 239 -8.34 11.49 -3.95
CA SER A 239 -8.72 12.64 -3.12
C SER A 239 -10.21 12.62 -2.72
N GLU A 240 -11.11 12.28 -3.65
CA GLU A 240 -12.53 12.16 -3.39
C GLU A 240 -12.87 11.09 -2.35
N ARG A 241 -12.12 9.96 -2.33
CA ARG A 241 -12.28 8.90 -1.33
C ARG A 241 -11.75 9.31 0.03
N MET A 242 -10.61 10.06 0.07
CA MET A 242 -10.10 10.60 1.33
C MET A 242 -11.09 11.53 2.03
N ALA A 243 -11.79 12.37 1.27
CA ALA A 243 -12.80 13.26 1.82
C ALA A 243 -13.94 12.51 2.55
N GLU A 244 -14.23 11.30 2.09
CA GLU A 244 -15.26 10.44 2.67
C GLU A 244 -14.78 9.65 3.92
N MET A 245 -13.48 9.58 4.19
CA MET A 245 -12.91 8.69 5.20
C MET A 245 -12.94 9.31 6.60
N ARG A 246 -13.08 8.44 7.60
CA ARG A 246 -12.84 8.75 9.02
C ARG A 246 -11.37 8.51 9.36
N PRO A 247 -10.85 9.09 10.46
CA PRO A 247 -9.56 8.68 10.98
C PRO A 247 -9.51 7.16 11.25
N PHE A 248 -8.30 6.59 11.11
CA PHE A 248 -8.07 5.16 11.37
C PHE A 248 -7.46 4.95 12.77
N LEU A 249 -6.31 5.55 12.99
CA LEU A 249 -5.64 5.57 14.30
C LEU A 249 -5.82 6.93 14.95
N GLY A 250 -5.91 6.96 16.28
CA GLY A 250 -5.98 8.20 17.06
C GLY A 250 -4.66 8.44 17.78
N GLY A 251 -4.10 9.64 17.64
CA GLY A 251 -2.84 10.01 18.28
C GLY A 251 -2.45 11.46 18.01
N GLY A 252 -1.17 11.76 18.20
CA GLY A 252 -0.59 13.03 17.78
C GLY A 252 -0.52 13.13 16.25
N ASP A 253 -0.13 14.26 15.75
CA ASP A 253 0.06 14.66 14.36
C ASP A 253 -1.21 14.67 13.48
N MET A 254 -2.13 13.73 13.65
CA MET A 254 -3.37 13.63 12.88
C MET A 254 -4.47 14.60 13.35
N ILE A 255 -4.29 15.29 14.47
CA ILE A 255 -5.26 16.21 15.08
C ILE A 255 -4.91 17.67 14.76
N ARG A 256 -5.94 18.52 14.60
CA ARG A 256 -5.81 19.97 14.50
C ARG A 256 -6.04 20.62 15.87
N GLU A 257 -7.10 20.22 16.54
CA GLU A 257 -7.45 20.72 17.86
C GLU A 257 -8.02 19.61 18.74
N VAL A 258 -7.66 19.60 20.02
CA VAL A 258 -8.23 18.71 21.03
C VAL A 258 -8.63 19.55 22.23
N THR A 259 -9.90 19.51 22.57
CA THR A 259 -10.45 20.05 23.80
C THR A 259 -11.03 18.92 24.65
N ARG A 260 -11.64 19.26 25.80
CA ARG A 260 -12.29 18.25 26.64
C ARG A 260 -13.49 17.58 25.95
N ASP A 261 -14.20 18.31 25.10
CA ASP A 261 -15.47 17.89 24.54
C ASP A 261 -15.45 17.80 23.00
N HIS A 262 -14.35 18.21 22.37
CA HIS A 262 -14.28 18.31 20.91
C HIS A 262 -12.90 18.00 20.35
N ILE A 263 -12.87 17.30 19.22
CA ILE A 263 -11.64 16.98 18.45
C ILE A 263 -11.89 17.35 17.00
N THR A 264 -10.93 18.06 16.41
CA THR A 264 -10.83 18.27 14.96
C THR A 264 -9.54 17.65 14.42
N TYR A 265 -9.59 17.25 13.17
CA TYR A 265 -8.51 16.51 12.52
C TYR A 265 -7.80 17.39 11.50
N ASN A 266 -6.55 17.07 11.23
CA ASN A 266 -5.81 17.65 10.11
C ASN A 266 -6.43 17.23 8.77
N ASP A 267 -6.03 17.94 7.72
CA ASP A 267 -6.40 17.56 6.36
C ASP A 267 -5.62 16.30 5.93
N PRO A 268 -6.15 15.51 4.97
CA PRO A 268 -5.38 14.44 4.36
C PRO A 268 -4.05 14.94 3.74
N PRO A 269 -2.98 14.15 3.76
CA PRO A 269 -2.89 12.77 4.26
C PRO A 269 -2.67 12.67 5.77
N MET A 270 -2.28 13.76 6.48
CA MET A 270 -1.94 13.77 7.91
C MET A 270 -3.05 13.24 8.79
N LYS A 271 -4.31 13.40 8.41
CA LYS A 271 -5.48 12.82 9.09
C LYS A 271 -5.38 11.32 9.31
N PHE A 272 -4.60 10.61 8.50
CA PHE A 272 -4.47 9.15 8.51
C PHE A 272 -3.12 8.67 9.07
N GLU A 273 -2.21 9.59 9.38
CA GLU A 273 -0.86 9.32 9.85
C GLU A 273 -0.75 9.75 11.32
N ALA A 274 -1.11 8.84 12.23
CA ALA A 274 -1.16 9.14 13.67
C ALA A 274 0.15 8.75 14.37
N GLY A 275 0.64 9.64 15.23
CA GLY A 275 1.83 9.42 16.03
C GLY A 275 3.13 9.71 15.29
N THR A 276 4.26 9.54 15.98
CA THR A 276 5.59 9.69 15.35
C THR A 276 5.76 8.64 14.26
N PRO A 277 6.00 9.04 13.00
CA PRO A 277 6.16 8.08 11.90
C PRO A 277 7.53 7.39 11.94
N GLY A 278 7.73 6.43 11.03
CA GLY A 278 9.06 5.92 10.72
C GLY A 278 9.89 7.00 10.03
N ILE A 279 10.72 7.68 10.82
CA ILE A 279 11.52 8.84 10.36
C ILE A 279 12.63 8.40 9.39
N VAL A 280 13.12 7.16 9.51
CA VAL A 280 14.23 6.58 8.74
C VAL A 280 13.76 5.42 7.88
#